data_0060e60917819a00ab305f912f039a49
#
_entry.id   0060e60917819a00ab305f912f039a49
#
_cell.length_a   1.000
_cell.length_b   1.000
_cell.length_c   1.000
_cell.angle_alpha   90.00
_cell.angle_beta   90.00
_cell.angle_gamma   90.00
#
_symmetry.space_group_name_H-M   'P 1'
#
loop_
_entity.id
_entity.type
_entity.pdbx_description
1 polymer ?
#
loop_
_entity_poly.entity_id
_entity_poly.type
_entity_poly.pdbx_seq_one_letter_code
_entity_poly.pdbx_strand_id
1 'polypeptide(L)'
;MADYSADVIIAGAGLAGLATAYELLGQGKKILVLDKDSAEALGGLARLSFGGICMTDTPEQRRTGIKDSPELLHRDWLSYARFGDGPEYDMPRQWARFYAQESHQIYEFLDHKKVTFLPVVNWTERGLFVPGNSLPRWHVAWGTGWEIIDKLVKALEAHPQRNNLQLVFDHEVNEIDFEGGKVVGVSGRRMDDGGQYSARGEATLIASGGICGGDMSCLRENWFKDWGEPPKKILNGAHQYADGMLHKVAQQHGAWLTHLDKHWHYAQGIHKPGNQRPDDGVSTTPPRSGLWMDSTG
;
A
#
# COMPACT_ATOMS: atom_id res chain seq x y z
N MET A 1 -28.30 -8.82 15.92
CA MET A 1 -27.76 -9.51 14.72
C MET A 1 -26.76 -8.56 14.09
N ALA A 2 -25.70 -9.05 13.49
CA ALA A 2 -24.78 -8.20 12.74
C ALA A 2 -25.49 -7.63 11.49
N ASP A 3 -25.10 -6.42 11.08
CA ASP A 3 -25.67 -5.78 9.90
C ASP A 3 -25.21 -6.45 8.62
N TYR A 4 -23.98 -7.01 8.66
CA TYR A 4 -23.34 -7.70 7.53
C TYR A 4 -22.81 -9.07 7.93
N SER A 5 -22.70 -10.00 6.98
CA SER A 5 -22.08 -11.31 7.17
C SER A 5 -21.41 -11.79 5.88
N ALA A 6 -20.20 -12.32 5.99
CA ALA A 6 -19.42 -12.88 4.89
C ALA A 6 -18.47 -13.97 5.41
N ASP A 7 -17.81 -14.72 4.51
CA ASP A 7 -16.72 -15.62 4.93
C ASP A 7 -15.48 -14.80 5.31
N VAL A 8 -15.18 -13.77 4.52
CA VAL A 8 -14.03 -12.90 4.75
C VAL A 8 -14.44 -11.43 4.71
N ILE A 9 -14.01 -10.69 5.74
CA ILE A 9 -14.17 -9.24 5.80
C ILE A 9 -12.83 -8.59 5.45
N ILE A 10 -12.85 -7.57 4.61
CA ILE A 10 -11.68 -6.80 4.21
C ILE A 10 -11.92 -5.33 4.59
N ALA A 11 -11.09 -4.80 5.47
CA ALA A 11 -11.12 -3.39 5.86
C ALA A 11 -10.18 -2.59 4.96
N GLY A 12 -10.72 -1.91 3.98
CA GLY A 12 -10.04 -1.08 2.98
C GLY A 12 -10.18 -1.60 1.55
N ALA A 13 -10.72 -0.77 0.66
CA ALA A 13 -10.88 -1.02 -0.78
C ALA A 13 -9.74 -0.41 -1.62
N GLY A 14 -8.54 -0.35 -1.06
CA GLY A 14 -7.31 -0.04 -1.78
C GLY A 14 -6.82 -1.24 -2.60
N LEU A 15 -5.66 -1.09 -3.26
CA LEU A 15 -5.07 -2.14 -4.11
C LEU A 15 -4.99 -3.50 -3.42
N ALA A 16 -4.51 -3.55 -2.17
CA ALA A 16 -4.36 -4.80 -1.42
C ALA A 16 -5.71 -5.47 -1.17
N GLY A 17 -6.72 -4.71 -0.71
CA GLY A 17 -8.05 -5.24 -0.45
C GLY A 17 -8.74 -5.75 -1.71
N LEU A 18 -8.68 -4.98 -2.81
CA LEU A 18 -9.28 -5.38 -4.09
C LEU A 18 -8.60 -6.60 -4.72
N ALA A 19 -7.26 -6.67 -4.66
CA ALA A 19 -6.53 -7.83 -5.16
C ALA A 19 -6.87 -9.10 -4.35
N THR A 20 -6.91 -8.99 -3.02
CA THR A 20 -7.33 -10.09 -2.15
C THR A 20 -8.77 -10.53 -2.43
N ALA A 21 -9.68 -9.57 -2.60
CA ALA A 21 -11.06 -9.88 -2.94
C ALA A 21 -11.15 -10.67 -4.26
N TYR A 22 -10.38 -10.29 -5.28
CA TYR A 22 -10.35 -10.98 -6.55
C TYR A 22 -9.89 -12.45 -6.41
N GLU A 23 -8.81 -12.69 -5.69
CA GLU A 23 -8.27 -14.04 -5.47
C GLU A 23 -9.24 -14.91 -4.64
N LEU A 24 -9.85 -14.37 -3.62
CA LEU A 24 -10.82 -15.08 -2.78
C LEU A 24 -12.13 -15.39 -3.53
N LEU A 25 -12.57 -14.53 -4.43
CA LEU A 25 -13.69 -14.83 -5.34
C LEU A 25 -13.41 -16.08 -6.18
N GLY A 26 -12.17 -16.21 -6.69
CA GLY A 26 -11.73 -17.40 -7.42
C GLY A 26 -11.83 -18.70 -6.60
N GLN A 27 -11.83 -18.59 -5.27
CA GLN A 27 -12.02 -19.69 -4.32
C GLN A 27 -13.48 -19.88 -3.89
N GLY A 28 -14.42 -19.12 -4.45
CA GLY A 28 -15.85 -19.20 -4.15
C GLY A 28 -16.26 -18.58 -2.81
N LYS A 29 -15.38 -17.80 -2.15
CA LYS A 29 -15.68 -17.17 -0.87
C LYS A 29 -16.67 -16.02 -1.01
N LYS A 30 -17.51 -15.82 0.01
CA LYS A 30 -18.32 -14.62 0.18
C LYS A 30 -17.47 -13.54 0.85
N ILE A 31 -17.40 -12.36 0.25
CA ILE A 31 -16.48 -11.30 0.65
C ILE A 31 -17.27 -10.02 0.89
N LEU A 32 -16.97 -9.40 2.03
CA LEU A 32 -17.40 -8.05 2.37
C LEU A 32 -16.17 -7.14 2.39
N VAL A 33 -16.14 -6.13 1.55
CA VAL A 33 -15.12 -5.06 1.62
C VAL A 33 -15.77 -3.82 2.20
N LEU A 34 -15.19 -3.29 3.26
CA LEU A 34 -15.63 -2.07 3.95
C LEU A 34 -14.59 -0.98 3.71
N ASP A 35 -15.01 0.17 3.23
CA ASP A 35 -14.12 1.32 3.05
C ASP A 35 -14.70 2.57 3.70
N LYS A 36 -13.82 3.31 4.36
CA LYS A 36 -14.15 4.58 5.01
C LYS A 36 -14.46 5.70 4.03
N ASP A 37 -13.87 5.64 2.83
CA ASP A 37 -14.07 6.65 1.80
C ASP A 37 -15.28 6.33 0.93
N SER A 38 -15.66 7.27 0.08
CA SER A 38 -16.78 7.13 -0.84
C SER A 38 -16.46 6.21 -2.03
N ALA A 39 -17.49 5.77 -2.72
CA ALA A 39 -17.37 4.90 -3.91
C ALA A 39 -16.51 5.56 -5.03
N GLU A 40 -16.54 6.88 -5.15
CA GLU A 40 -15.78 7.65 -6.12
C GLU A 40 -14.27 7.60 -5.86
N ALA A 41 -13.87 7.37 -4.59
CA ALA A 41 -12.48 7.26 -4.15
C ALA A 41 -11.94 5.83 -4.19
N LEU A 42 -12.71 4.86 -4.67
CA LEU A 42 -12.33 3.45 -4.77
C LEU A 42 -10.92 3.26 -5.34
N GLY A 43 -10.11 2.46 -4.64
CA GLY A 43 -8.71 2.19 -5.00
C GLY A 43 -7.68 2.92 -4.13
N GLY A 44 -8.13 3.84 -3.27
CA GLY A 44 -7.31 4.51 -2.27
C GLY A 44 -6.09 5.21 -2.87
N LEU A 45 -4.98 5.22 -2.14
CA LEU A 45 -3.73 5.88 -2.58
C LEU A 45 -3.16 5.29 -3.87
N ALA A 46 -3.35 4.00 -4.12
CA ALA A 46 -2.84 3.36 -5.33
C ALA A 46 -3.41 4.00 -6.60
N ARG A 47 -4.69 4.37 -6.60
CA ARG A 47 -5.34 5.08 -7.72
C ARG A 47 -4.70 6.44 -8.02
N LEU A 48 -4.17 7.11 -7.00
CA LEU A 48 -3.55 8.44 -7.10
C LEU A 48 -2.04 8.36 -7.39
N SER A 49 -1.46 7.16 -7.36
CA SER A 49 -0.03 6.95 -7.53
C SER A 49 0.39 7.05 -9.00
N PHE A 50 1.70 7.21 -9.24
CA PHE A 50 2.26 7.16 -10.61
C PHE A 50 2.25 5.74 -11.20
N GLY A 51 1.85 4.71 -10.44
CA GLY A 51 1.67 3.33 -10.89
C GLY A 51 2.97 2.57 -11.11
N GLY A 52 4.04 2.90 -10.40
CA GLY A 52 5.31 2.18 -10.45
C GLY A 52 5.33 0.99 -9.52
N ILE A 53 5.75 -0.16 -10.05
CA ILE A 53 5.91 -1.41 -9.30
C ILE A 53 7.32 -1.94 -9.50
N CYS A 54 7.99 -2.27 -8.39
CA CYS A 54 9.32 -2.86 -8.41
C CYS A 54 9.21 -4.37 -8.65
N MET A 55 9.60 -4.83 -9.85
CA MET A 55 9.56 -6.25 -10.23
C MET A 55 10.87 -6.66 -10.89
N THR A 56 11.19 -7.95 -10.82
CA THR A 56 12.41 -8.53 -11.39
C THR A 56 12.13 -9.60 -12.42
N ASP A 57 13.07 -9.81 -13.32
CA ASP A 57 13.05 -10.82 -14.39
C ASP A 57 11.79 -10.79 -15.27
N THR A 58 11.35 -9.59 -15.63
CA THR A 58 10.16 -9.36 -16.44
C THR A 58 10.47 -9.41 -17.95
N PRO A 59 9.45 -9.63 -18.81
CA PRO A 59 9.61 -9.52 -20.26
C PRO A 59 10.16 -8.14 -20.69
N GLU A 60 9.75 -7.05 -20.05
CA GLU A 60 10.24 -5.69 -20.33
C GLU A 60 11.73 -5.54 -20.05
N GLN A 61 12.20 -6.08 -18.91
CA GLN A 61 13.63 -6.10 -18.58
C GLN A 61 14.41 -6.92 -19.61
N ARG A 62 13.97 -8.14 -19.92
CA ARG A 62 14.64 -8.99 -20.91
C ARG A 62 14.70 -8.36 -22.29
N ARG A 63 13.61 -7.74 -22.76
CA ARG A 63 13.56 -7.03 -24.05
C ARG A 63 14.54 -5.87 -24.14
N THR A 64 14.79 -5.19 -23.04
CA THR A 64 15.72 -4.06 -22.97
C THR A 64 17.15 -4.46 -22.56
N GLY A 65 17.44 -5.76 -22.47
CA GLY A 65 18.78 -6.27 -22.15
C GLY A 65 19.16 -6.19 -20.68
N ILE A 66 18.21 -5.90 -19.79
CA ILE A 66 18.43 -5.89 -18.34
C ILE A 66 18.42 -7.34 -17.85
N LYS A 67 19.56 -7.79 -17.32
CA LYS A 67 19.73 -9.14 -16.75
C LYS A 67 19.53 -9.06 -15.24
N ASP A 68 18.32 -9.33 -14.80
CA ASP A 68 17.94 -9.30 -13.40
C ASP A 68 17.52 -10.69 -12.90
N SER A 69 17.45 -10.88 -11.59
CA SER A 69 16.96 -12.11 -10.97
C SER A 69 16.41 -11.83 -9.56
N PRO A 70 15.58 -12.75 -9.03
CA PRO A 70 15.12 -12.71 -7.64
C PRO A 70 16.26 -12.61 -6.61
N GLU A 71 17.37 -13.33 -6.81
CA GLU A 71 18.53 -13.32 -5.92
C GLU A 71 19.22 -11.96 -5.93
N LEU A 72 19.31 -11.34 -7.11
CA LEU A 72 19.90 -10.02 -7.27
C LEU A 72 19.02 -8.94 -6.61
N LEU A 73 17.70 -9.00 -6.80
CA LEU A 73 16.79 -8.11 -6.10
C LEU A 73 16.86 -8.29 -4.59
N HIS A 74 16.88 -9.54 -4.09
CA HIS A 74 16.99 -9.80 -2.66
C HIS A 74 18.29 -9.24 -2.07
N ARG A 75 19.44 -9.47 -2.74
CA ARG A 75 20.73 -8.91 -2.33
C ARG A 75 20.69 -7.38 -2.28
N ASP A 76 20.16 -6.76 -3.30
CA ASP A 76 20.03 -5.32 -3.39
C ASP A 76 19.14 -4.76 -2.28
N TRP A 77 18.03 -5.42 -2.01
CA TRP A 77 17.12 -5.06 -0.92
C TRP A 77 17.80 -5.10 0.43
N LEU A 78 18.48 -6.21 0.75
CA LEU A 78 19.21 -6.34 2.01
C LEU A 78 20.29 -5.25 2.17
N SER A 79 20.97 -4.88 1.07
CA SER A 79 22.00 -3.83 1.10
C SER A 79 21.42 -2.46 1.44
N TYR A 80 20.18 -2.19 1.00
CA TYR A 80 19.53 -0.88 1.16
C TYR A 80 18.75 -0.76 2.47
N ALA A 81 18.09 -1.83 2.89
CA ALA A 81 17.20 -1.83 4.06
C ALA A 81 17.95 -1.63 5.38
N ARG A 82 19.25 -1.92 5.41
CA ARG A 82 20.09 -1.81 6.63
C ARG A 82 19.47 -2.49 7.84
N PHE A 83 18.96 -3.71 7.64
CA PHE A 83 18.43 -4.50 8.75
C PHE A 83 19.51 -4.73 9.82
N GLY A 84 19.18 -4.47 11.08
CA GLY A 84 20.02 -4.82 12.22
C GLY A 84 20.02 -6.33 12.49
N ASP A 85 20.73 -6.77 13.53
CA ASP A 85 20.86 -8.19 13.89
C ASP A 85 19.75 -8.68 14.83
N GLY A 86 18.90 -7.79 15.31
CA GLY A 86 17.83 -8.12 16.27
C GLY A 86 16.68 -8.93 15.66
N PRO A 87 15.91 -9.64 16.51
CA PRO A 87 14.77 -10.47 16.09
C PRO A 87 13.65 -9.65 15.45
N GLU A 88 13.55 -8.36 15.72
CA GLU A 88 12.59 -7.45 15.10
C GLU A 88 12.78 -7.33 13.58
N TYR A 89 13.95 -7.69 13.08
CA TYR A 89 14.23 -7.71 11.64
C TYR A 89 13.98 -9.05 10.96
N ASP A 90 13.65 -10.12 11.69
CA ASP A 90 13.47 -11.45 11.10
C ASP A 90 12.31 -11.50 10.11
N MET A 91 11.14 -10.99 10.49
CA MET A 91 10.00 -10.91 9.59
C MET A 91 10.24 -9.97 8.40
N PRO A 92 10.78 -8.74 8.59
CA PRO A 92 11.15 -7.87 7.47
C PRO A 92 12.11 -8.52 6.46
N ARG A 93 13.12 -9.30 6.93
CA ARG A 93 14.01 -10.06 6.05
C ARG A 93 13.27 -11.16 5.28
N GLN A 94 12.36 -11.87 5.93
CA GLN A 94 11.54 -12.88 5.27
C GLN A 94 10.64 -12.26 4.21
N TRP A 95 10.03 -11.11 4.49
CA TRP A 95 9.22 -10.37 3.52
C TRP A 95 10.05 -9.88 2.33
N ALA A 96 11.25 -9.35 2.56
CA ALA A 96 12.15 -8.93 1.49
C ALA A 96 12.51 -10.11 0.57
N ARG A 97 12.81 -11.27 1.16
CA ARG A 97 13.08 -12.50 0.41
C ARG A 97 11.85 -12.98 -0.36
N PHE A 98 10.70 -13.06 0.31
CA PHE A 98 9.45 -13.49 -0.29
C PHE A 98 9.06 -12.60 -1.48
N TYR A 99 9.10 -11.28 -1.30
CA TYR A 99 8.81 -10.34 -2.38
C TYR A 99 9.74 -10.52 -3.57
N ALA A 100 11.04 -10.65 -3.32
CA ALA A 100 12.01 -10.84 -4.38
C ALA A 100 11.75 -12.13 -5.19
N GLN A 101 11.42 -13.23 -4.50
CA GLN A 101 11.13 -14.52 -5.10
C GLN A 101 9.82 -14.53 -5.88
N GLU A 102 8.78 -13.85 -5.38
CA GLU A 102 7.41 -13.95 -5.86
C GLU A 102 6.95 -12.74 -6.70
N SER A 103 7.82 -11.76 -6.95
CA SER A 103 7.44 -10.55 -7.70
C SER A 103 6.97 -10.83 -9.13
N HIS A 104 7.35 -11.99 -9.71
CA HIS A 104 6.84 -12.45 -11.00
C HIS A 104 5.33 -12.71 -10.99
N GLN A 105 4.77 -13.17 -9.86
CA GLN A 105 3.33 -13.36 -9.71
C GLN A 105 2.56 -12.03 -9.79
N ILE A 106 3.17 -10.93 -9.30
CA ILE A 106 2.58 -9.60 -9.45
C ILE A 106 2.48 -9.23 -10.92
N TYR A 107 3.55 -9.49 -11.68
CA TYR A 107 3.55 -9.24 -13.12
C TYR A 107 2.45 -10.04 -13.83
N GLU A 108 2.39 -11.35 -13.59
CA GLU A 108 1.39 -12.24 -14.18
C GLU A 108 -0.04 -11.84 -13.80
N PHE A 109 -0.28 -11.52 -12.53
CA PHE A 109 -1.57 -11.06 -12.04
C PHE A 109 -2.06 -9.81 -12.79
N LEU A 110 -1.18 -8.84 -13.03
CA LEU A 110 -1.50 -7.60 -13.72
C LEU A 110 -1.62 -7.79 -15.24
N ASP A 111 -0.77 -8.61 -15.85
CA ASP A 111 -0.83 -8.93 -17.26
C ASP A 111 -2.14 -9.66 -17.64
N HIS A 112 -2.56 -10.62 -16.83
CA HIS A 112 -3.86 -11.28 -17.00
C HIS A 112 -5.03 -10.30 -16.96
N LYS A 113 -4.90 -9.21 -16.22
CA LYS A 113 -5.91 -8.13 -16.16
C LYS A 113 -5.70 -7.05 -17.22
N LYS A 114 -4.74 -7.29 -18.14
CA LYS A 114 -4.45 -6.37 -19.26
C LYS A 114 -3.94 -5.00 -18.79
N VAL A 115 -3.25 -4.95 -17.67
CA VAL A 115 -2.42 -3.82 -17.30
C VAL A 115 -1.18 -3.83 -18.19
N THR A 116 -0.90 -2.73 -18.85
CA THR A 116 0.28 -2.58 -19.70
C THR A 116 1.27 -1.65 -19.04
N PHE A 117 2.55 -1.91 -19.24
CA PHE A 117 3.62 -1.08 -18.72
C PHE A 117 4.28 -0.24 -19.80
N LEU A 118 4.92 0.85 -19.41
CA LEU A 118 5.79 1.61 -20.30
C LEU A 118 6.87 0.69 -20.86
N PRO A 119 7.30 0.89 -22.12
CA PRO A 119 8.24 -0.02 -22.80
C PRO A 119 9.63 -0.04 -22.18
N VAL A 120 9.94 0.92 -21.31
CA VAL A 120 11.24 1.07 -20.64
C VAL A 120 11.04 0.93 -19.14
N VAL A 121 11.77 -0.02 -18.55
CA VAL A 121 11.84 -0.17 -17.10
C VAL A 121 12.71 0.95 -16.53
N ASN A 122 12.23 1.57 -15.46
CA ASN A 122 12.81 2.80 -14.96
C ASN A 122 13.77 2.56 -13.80
N TRP A 123 14.62 3.48 -13.67
CA TRP A 123 15.67 3.93 -12.77
C TRP A 123 16.23 2.94 -11.74
N THR A 124 17.52 3.15 -11.48
CA THR A 124 18.25 2.59 -10.34
C THR A 124 18.18 3.56 -9.16
N GLU A 125 18.21 3.02 -7.95
CA GLU A 125 18.23 3.80 -6.72
C GLU A 125 19.37 3.26 -5.83
N ARG A 126 20.54 3.84 -5.99
CA ARG A 126 21.72 3.42 -5.24
C ARG A 126 21.71 4.03 -3.85
N GLY A 127 22.04 3.23 -2.85
CA GLY A 127 22.27 3.72 -1.50
C GLY A 127 23.67 4.38 -1.39
N LEU A 128 23.84 5.15 -0.32
CA LEU A 128 25.15 5.73 -0.02
C LEU A 128 26.14 4.60 0.34
N PHE A 129 27.15 4.39 -0.50
CA PHE A 129 28.17 3.34 -0.37
C PHE A 129 27.66 1.90 -0.38
N VAL A 130 26.43 1.66 -0.83
CA VAL A 130 25.84 0.33 -0.99
C VAL A 130 25.19 0.18 -2.36
N PRO A 131 25.03 -1.04 -2.90
CA PRO A 131 24.44 -1.27 -4.21
C PRO A 131 23.03 -0.68 -4.34
N GLY A 132 22.19 -0.83 -3.33
CA GLY A 132 20.79 -0.42 -3.38
C GLY A 132 20.05 -1.15 -4.49
N ASN A 133 19.08 -0.49 -5.12
CA ASN A 133 18.39 -0.98 -6.31
C ASN A 133 19.30 -0.81 -7.54
N SER A 134 20.18 -1.77 -7.77
CA SER A 134 21.32 -1.66 -8.70
C SER A 134 20.95 -1.69 -10.18
N LEU A 135 19.74 -2.19 -10.50
CA LEU A 135 19.19 -2.27 -11.85
C LEU A 135 17.85 -1.56 -11.95
N PRO A 136 17.43 -1.15 -13.16
CA PRO A 136 16.08 -0.64 -13.38
C PRO A 136 15.04 -1.74 -13.11
N ARG A 137 14.14 -1.49 -12.14
CA ARG A 137 13.08 -2.42 -11.73
C ARG A 137 11.70 -1.80 -11.62
N TRP A 138 11.61 -0.47 -11.77
CA TRP A 138 10.32 0.22 -11.69
C TRP A 138 9.57 0.13 -13.01
N HIS A 139 8.53 -0.70 -13.01
CA HIS A 139 7.59 -0.85 -14.11
C HIS A 139 6.46 0.14 -13.88
N VAL A 140 6.39 1.16 -14.70
CA VAL A 140 5.34 2.18 -14.61
C VAL A 140 4.18 1.77 -15.51
N ALA A 141 2.99 1.64 -14.94
CA ALA A 141 1.80 1.32 -15.69
C ALA A 141 1.43 2.46 -16.66
N TRP A 142 1.07 2.09 -17.90
CA TRP A 142 0.53 3.05 -18.87
C TRP A 142 -0.87 3.47 -18.41
N GLY A 143 -1.01 4.71 -17.96
CA GLY A 143 -2.22 5.23 -17.31
C GLY A 143 -2.13 5.34 -15.80
N THR A 144 -0.92 5.16 -15.24
CA THR A 144 -0.60 5.34 -13.82
C THR A 144 -1.29 4.32 -12.90
N GLY A 145 -1.32 4.57 -11.60
CA GLY A 145 -2.03 3.73 -10.64
C GLY A 145 -3.54 3.70 -10.85
N TRP A 146 -4.08 4.74 -11.51
CA TRP A 146 -5.48 4.76 -11.90
C TRP A 146 -5.83 3.57 -12.82
N GLU A 147 -5.01 3.30 -13.83
CA GLU A 147 -5.21 2.18 -14.76
C GLU A 147 -5.14 0.82 -14.05
N ILE A 148 -4.22 0.66 -13.10
CA ILE A 148 -4.12 -0.58 -12.31
C ILE A 148 -5.43 -0.83 -11.57
N ILE A 149 -5.96 0.18 -10.89
CA ILE A 149 -7.22 0.08 -10.15
C ILE A 149 -8.40 -0.12 -11.09
N ASP A 150 -8.50 0.63 -12.19
CA ASP A 150 -9.58 0.49 -13.17
C ASP A 150 -9.65 -0.93 -13.75
N LYS A 151 -8.50 -1.50 -14.14
CA LYS A 151 -8.43 -2.88 -14.65
C LYS A 151 -8.81 -3.91 -13.60
N LEU A 152 -8.39 -3.72 -12.36
CA LEU A 152 -8.73 -4.61 -11.26
C LEU A 152 -10.24 -4.55 -10.93
N VAL A 153 -10.81 -3.36 -10.88
CA VAL A 153 -12.26 -3.17 -10.67
C VAL A 153 -13.05 -3.82 -11.81
N LYS A 154 -12.67 -3.60 -13.08
CA LYS A 154 -13.31 -4.25 -14.22
C LYS A 154 -13.21 -5.78 -14.16
N ALA A 155 -12.07 -6.31 -13.70
CA ALA A 155 -11.90 -7.75 -13.51
C ALA A 155 -12.80 -8.29 -12.39
N LEU A 156 -12.96 -7.55 -11.29
CA LEU A 156 -13.91 -7.88 -10.21
C LEU A 156 -15.36 -7.87 -10.70
N GLU A 157 -15.75 -6.84 -11.45
CA GLU A 157 -17.10 -6.72 -12.00
C GLU A 157 -17.43 -7.84 -13.01
N ALA A 158 -16.44 -8.27 -13.80
CA ALA A 158 -16.58 -9.36 -14.77
C ALA A 158 -16.37 -10.76 -14.16
N HIS A 159 -16.06 -10.85 -12.86
CA HIS A 159 -15.73 -12.13 -12.24
C HIS A 159 -16.96 -13.06 -12.19
N PRO A 160 -16.83 -14.37 -12.53
CA PRO A 160 -17.95 -15.33 -12.50
C PRO A 160 -18.66 -15.41 -11.13
N GLN A 161 -17.94 -15.17 -10.06
CA GLN A 161 -18.46 -15.16 -8.67
C GLN A 161 -18.73 -13.74 -8.15
N ARG A 162 -18.96 -12.75 -9.03
CA ARG A 162 -19.19 -11.35 -8.65
C ARG A 162 -20.28 -11.18 -7.58
N ASN A 163 -21.30 -12.01 -7.62
CA ASN A 163 -22.40 -11.97 -6.66
C ASN A 163 -21.99 -12.34 -5.21
N ASN A 164 -20.81 -12.92 -5.03
CA ASN A 164 -20.22 -13.19 -3.71
C ASN A 164 -19.44 -12.00 -3.15
N LEU A 165 -19.33 -10.88 -3.88
CA LEU A 165 -18.63 -9.68 -3.44
C LEU A 165 -19.63 -8.56 -3.11
N GLN A 166 -19.53 -8.05 -1.89
CA GLN A 166 -20.19 -6.82 -1.45
C GLN A 166 -19.11 -5.75 -1.17
N LEU A 167 -19.22 -4.61 -1.85
CA LEU A 167 -18.42 -3.41 -1.58
C LEU A 167 -19.32 -2.41 -0.85
N VAL A 168 -18.89 -1.94 0.31
CA VAL A 168 -19.63 -1.00 1.15
C VAL A 168 -18.71 0.17 1.47
N PHE A 169 -19.12 1.36 1.09
CA PHE A 169 -18.40 2.61 1.25
C PHE A 169 -18.96 3.44 2.39
N ASP A 170 -18.28 4.52 2.76
CA ASP A 170 -18.66 5.38 3.89
C ASP A 170 -18.78 4.57 5.20
N HIS A 171 -17.97 3.53 5.35
CA HIS A 171 -17.97 2.63 6.51
C HIS A 171 -16.58 2.54 7.13
N GLU A 172 -16.36 3.29 8.20
CA GLU A 172 -15.14 3.24 8.98
C GLU A 172 -15.12 2.01 9.87
N VAL A 173 -14.16 1.09 9.67
CA VAL A 173 -13.87 0.02 10.64
C VAL A 173 -12.97 0.62 11.72
N ASN A 174 -13.40 0.59 12.97
CA ASN A 174 -12.65 1.15 14.09
C ASN A 174 -12.47 0.19 15.29
N GLU A 175 -13.06 -1.02 15.20
CA GLU A 175 -12.92 -2.07 16.20
C GLU A 175 -12.77 -3.44 15.54
N ILE A 176 -12.09 -4.37 16.22
CA ILE A 176 -11.97 -5.78 15.85
C ILE A 176 -12.70 -6.60 16.91
N ASP A 177 -13.69 -7.36 16.48
CA ASP A 177 -14.57 -8.09 17.39
C ASP A 177 -14.02 -9.48 17.69
N PHE A 178 -14.02 -9.86 18.98
CA PHE A 178 -13.50 -11.13 19.48
C PHE A 178 -14.57 -11.94 20.23
N GLU A 179 -14.55 -13.23 20.01
CA GLU A 179 -15.29 -14.21 20.83
C GLU A 179 -14.38 -15.40 21.17
N GLY A 180 -14.23 -15.71 22.45
CA GLY A 180 -13.37 -16.82 22.88
C GLY A 180 -11.91 -16.70 22.42
N GLY A 181 -11.38 -15.48 22.31
CA GLY A 181 -10.01 -15.21 21.86
C GLY A 181 -9.78 -15.31 20.35
N LYS A 182 -10.84 -15.47 19.56
CA LYS A 182 -10.79 -15.49 18.09
C LYS A 182 -11.44 -14.24 17.52
N VAL A 183 -10.88 -13.70 16.46
CA VAL A 183 -11.53 -12.64 15.66
C VAL A 183 -12.77 -13.25 15.02
N VAL A 184 -13.92 -12.58 15.18
CA VAL A 184 -15.22 -13.01 14.65
C VAL A 184 -15.84 -11.96 13.75
N GLY A 185 -15.20 -10.80 13.61
CA GLY A 185 -15.70 -9.72 12.79
C GLY A 185 -15.05 -8.38 13.10
N VAL A 186 -15.73 -7.35 12.66
CA VAL A 186 -15.36 -5.95 12.90
C VAL A 186 -16.61 -5.14 13.19
N SER A 187 -16.44 -4.02 13.88
CA SER A 187 -17.47 -3.00 14.05
C SER A 187 -16.91 -1.60 13.78
N GLY A 188 -17.82 -0.66 13.60
CA GLY A 188 -17.43 0.69 13.25
C GLY A 188 -18.62 1.63 13.09
N ARG A 189 -18.38 2.75 12.40
CA ARG A 189 -19.43 3.74 12.17
C ARG A 189 -19.59 4.06 10.69
N ARG A 190 -20.80 4.39 10.30
CA ARG A 190 -21.08 4.97 9.01
C ARG A 190 -20.68 6.44 8.98
N MET A 191 -20.08 6.88 7.90
CA MET A 191 -19.56 8.24 7.77
C MET A 191 -20.64 9.25 7.35
N ASP A 192 -21.75 8.76 6.77
CA ASP A 192 -22.85 9.57 6.28
C ASP A 192 -23.80 10.02 7.41
N ASP A 193 -24.19 9.12 8.30
CA ASP A 193 -25.16 9.38 9.38
C ASP A 193 -24.60 9.22 10.80
N GLY A 194 -23.34 8.77 10.92
CA GLY A 194 -22.68 8.50 12.21
C GLY A 194 -23.18 7.25 12.94
N GLY A 195 -24.08 6.48 12.32
CA GLY A 195 -24.64 5.25 12.92
C GLY A 195 -23.59 4.15 13.08
N GLN A 196 -23.74 3.34 14.12
CA GLN A 196 -22.89 2.16 14.34
C GLN A 196 -23.31 1.01 13.43
N TYR A 197 -22.35 0.16 13.08
CA TYR A 197 -22.60 -1.08 12.37
C TYR A 197 -21.67 -2.18 12.88
N SER A 198 -22.02 -3.43 12.58
CA SER A 198 -21.19 -4.60 12.84
C SER A 198 -21.22 -5.55 11.65
N ALA A 199 -20.09 -6.25 11.45
CA ALA A 199 -19.94 -7.25 10.40
C ALA A 199 -19.30 -8.52 10.99
N ARG A 200 -19.87 -9.69 10.66
CA ARG A 200 -19.33 -11.00 11.11
C ARG A 200 -18.71 -11.76 9.95
N GLY A 201 -17.57 -12.40 10.23
CA GLY A 201 -16.85 -13.23 9.27
C GLY A 201 -15.93 -14.24 9.94
N GLU A 202 -15.52 -15.27 9.21
CA GLU A 202 -14.57 -16.29 9.68
C GLU A 202 -13.14 -15.74 9.73
N ALA A 203 -12.83 -14.77 8.88
CA ALA A 203 -11.53 -14.10 8.82
C ALA A 203 -11.69 -12.61 8.52
N THR A 204 -10.72 -11.82 9.01
CA THR A 204 -10.64 -10.38 8.75
C THR A 204 -9.26 -10.02 8.22
N LEU A 205 -9.23 -9.31 7.09
CA LEU A 205 -8.03 -8.70 6.53
C LEU A 205 -8.04 -7.19 6.79
N ILE A 206 -6.98 -6.68 7.40
CA ILE A 206 -6.74 -5.25 7.51
C ILE A 206 -5.94 -4.80 6.29
N ALA A 207 -6.56 -4.03 5.41
CA ALA A 207 -5.99 -3.45 4.18
C ALA A 207 -6.14 -1.91 4.16
N SER A 208 -6.11 -1.28 5.33
CA SER A 208 -6.44 0.13 5.57
C SER A 208 -5.36 1.13 5.12
N GLY A 209 -4.34 0.67 4.42
CA GLY A 209 -3.27 1.52 3.89
C GLY A 209 -2.17 1.84 4.89
N GLY A 210 -1.55 3.01 4.74
CA GLY A 210 -0.42 3.44 5.55
C GLY A 210 -0.81 4.20 6.82
N ILE A 211 0.18 4.86 7.43
CA ILE A 211 0.04 5.56 8.72
C ILE A 211 0.37 7.05 8.62
N CYS A 212 0.64 7.57 7.43
CA CYS A 212 1.14 8.95 7.25
C CYS A 212 0.04 9.97 6.90
N GLY A 213 -1.21 9.53 6.82
CA GLY A 213 -2.38 10.38 6.52
C GLY A 213 -3.01 11.02 7.75
N GLY A 214 -4.29 11.40 7.61
CA GLY A 214 -5.05 12.04 8.67
C GLY A 214 -4.43 13.37 9.10
N ASP A 215 -4.34 13.60 10.40
CA ASP A 215 -3.71 14.77 11.01
C ASP A 215 -2.18 14.65 11.16
N MET A 216 -1.60 13.61 10.60
CA MET A 216 -0.18 13.24 10.67
C MET A 216 0.35 12.98 12.10
N SER A 217 -0.52 12.79 13.10
CA SER A 217 -0.08 12.47 14.45
C SER A 217 0.73 11.17 14.49
N CYS A 218 0.24 10.13 13.85
CA CYS A 218 0.91 8.84 13.79
C CYS A 218 2.28 8.92 13.07
N LEU A 219 2.39 9.72 12.00
CA LEU A 219 3.66 9.99 11.32
C LEU A 219 4.64 10.69 12.26
N ARG A 220 4.20 11.73 12.98
CA ARG A 220 5.06 12.52 13.90
C ARG A 220 5.51 11.70 15.11
N GLU A 221 4.62 10.89 15.69
CA GLU A 221 4.93 9.97 16.80
C GLU A 221 6.01 8.94 16.41
N ASN A 222 6.01 8.53 15.14
CA ASN A 222 6.93 7.53 14.58
C ASN A 222 8.01 8.15 13.68
N TRP A 223 8.37 9.42 13.89
CA TRP A 223 9.41 10.07 13.11
C TRP A 223 10.76 9.39 13.30
N PHE A 224 11.51 9.24 12.21
CA PHE A 224 12.83 8.61 12.25
C PHE A 224 13.80 9.44 13.07
N LYS A 225 14.23 8.93 14.20
CA LYS A 225 14.96 9.69 15.24
C LYS A 225 16.31 10.26 14.77
N ASP A 226 16.99 9.56 13.86
CA ASP A 226 18.30 10.01 13.35
C ASP A 226 18.17 11.28 12.48
N TRP A 227 16.96 11.65 12.07
CA TRP A 227 16.72 12.92 11.37
C TRP A 227 16.38 14.08 12.31
N GLY A 228 16.43 13.87 13.62
CA GLY A 228 16.07 14.87 14.62
C GLY A 228 14.55 15.07 14.71
N GLU A 229 14.15 16.28 15.05
CA GLU A 229 12.72 16.62 15.18
C GLU A 229 12.01 16.73 13.82
N PRO A 230 10.75 16.30 13.73
CA PRO A 230 9.98 16.45 12.50
C PRO A 230 9.80 17.94 12.14
N PRO A 231 9.86 18.29 10.84
CA PRO A 231 9.63 19.66 10.40
C PRO A 231 8.28 20.20 10.89
N LYS A 232 8.23 21.50 11.23
CA LYS A 232 6.97 22.13 11.63
C LYS A 232 5.90 22.02 10.54
N LYS A 233 6.29 22.23 9.28
CA LYS A 233 5.43 22.12 8.11
C LYS A 233 5.83 20.89 7.31
N ILE A 234 4.89 19.98 7.10
CA ILE A 234 5.02 18.81 6.24
C ILE A 234 3.90 18.89 5.21
N LEU A 235 4.25 18.73 3.93
CA LEU A 235 3.26 18.52 2.88
C LEU A 235 3.03 17.03 2.74
N ASN A 236 1.76 16.62 2.69
CA ASN A 236 1.37 15.24 2.79
C ASN A 236 0.79 14.73 1.46
N GLY A 237 1.43 13.72 0.87
CA GLY A 237 0.92 13.01 -0.31
C GLY A 237 0.23 11.69 0.02
N ALA A 238 0.09 11.32 1.30
CA ALA A 238 -0.60 10.11 1.71
C ALA A 238 -2.13 10.25 1.58
N HIS A 239 -2.82 9.13 1.53
CA HIS A 239 -4.29 9.13 1.53
C HIS A 239 -4.83 9.69 2.85
N GLN A 240 -5.88 10.51 2.78
CA GLN A 240 -6.43 11.22 3.94
C GLN A 240 -6.85 10.30 5.10
N TYR A 241 -7.29 9.09 4.81
CA TYR A 241 -7.74 8.11 5.81
C TYR A 241 -6.69 7.06 6.18
N ALA A 242 -5.47 7.17 5.66
CA ALA A 242 -4.35 6.32 6.07
C ALA A 242 -3.71 6.85 7.36
N ASP A 243 -4.48 6.92 8.43
CA ASP A 243 -4.16 7.60 9.70
C ASP A 243 -3.54 6.68 10.76
N GLY A 244 -3.43 5.38 10.47
CA GLY A 244 -2.87 4.38 11.40
C GLY A 244 -3.81 3.95 12.52
N MET A 245 -5.06 4.42 12.57
CA MET A 245 -5.98 4.10 13.67
C MET A 245 -6.23 2.59 13.77
N LEU A 246 -6.57 1.91 12.67
CA LEU A 246 -6.84 0.48 12.71
C LEU A 246 -5.58 -0.35 12.98
N HIS A 247 -4.39 0.17 12.66
CA HIS A 247 -3.12 -0.44 13.08
C HIS A 247 -2.97 -0.40 14.60
N LYS A 248 -3.28 0.74 15.25
CA LYS A 248 -3.24 0.86 16.71
C LYS A 248 -4.24 -0.08 17.39
N VAL A 249 -5.45 -0.21 16.84
CA VAL A 249 -6.45 -1.18 17.31
C VAL A 249 -5.92 -2.61 17.21
N ALA A 250 -5.38 -2.99 16.07
CA ALA A 250 -4.79 -4.32 15.89
C ALA A 250 -3.64 -4.59 16.89
N GLN A 251 -2.78 -3.58 17.14
CA GLN A 251 -1.69 -3.69 18.11
C GLN A 251 -2.20 -3.92 19.55
N GLN A 252 -3.29 -3.26 19.96
CA GLN A 252 -3.92 -3.48 21.25
C GLN A 252 -4.40 -4.92 21.43
N HIS A 253 -4.69 -5.61 20.35
CA HIS A 253 -5.08 -7.02 20.31
C HIS A 253 -3.92 -7.98 20.01
N GLY A 254 -2.67 -7.49 20.13
CA GLY A 254 -1.47 -8.34 20.03
C GLY A 254 -0.87 -8.45 18.63
N ALA A 255 -1.34 -7.69 17.65
CA ALA A 255 -0.65 -7.60 16.35
C ALA A 255 0.72 -6.94 16.54
N TRP A 256 1.71 -7.50 15.88
CA TRP A 256 3.06 -6.94 15.91
C TRP A 256 3.24 -5.93 14.79
N LEU A 257 3.49 -4.68 15.17
CA LEU A 257 3.85 -3.59 14.26
C LEU A 257 5.35 -3.32 14.37
N THR A 258 6.01 -3.15 13.24
CA THR A 258 7.45 -2.91 13.18
C THR A 258 7.79 -1.86 12.14
N HIS A 259 8.93 -1.18 12.32
CA HIS A 259 9.46 -0.20 11.35
C HIS A 259 8.49 0.93 11.00
N LEU A 260 7.67 1.36 11.96
CA LEU A 260 6.73 2.47 11.76
C LEU A 260 7.44 3.81 11.51
N ASP A 261 8.74 3.88 11.76
CA ASP A 261 9.61 5.02 11.49
C ASP A 261 10.16 5.06 10.04
N LYS A 262 9.86 4.05 9.22
CA LYS A 262 10.32 3.97 7.82
C LYS A 262 9.27 4.57 6.89
N HIS A 263 9.20 5.89 6.85
CA HIS A 263 8.32 6.64 5.97
C HIS A 263 8.99 6.99 4.65
N TRP A 264 8.22 7.14 3.60
CA TRP A 264 8.72 7.64 2.33
C TRP A 264 8.63 9.16 2.28
N HIS A 265 9.78 9.80 2.33
CA HIS A 265 9.89 11.25 2.29
C HIS A 265 10.58 11.75 1.02
N TYR A 266 10.18 12.94 0.59
CA TYR A 266 10.86 13.71 -0.43
C TYR A 266 11.43 15.00 0.16
N ALA A 267 12.59 15.43 -0.33
CA ALA A 267 13.28 16.61 0.19
C ALA A 267 12.50 17.91 -0.05
N GLN A 268 11.62 17.93 -1.05
CA GLN A 268 10.78 19.09 -1.36
C GLN A 268 9.42 18.68 -1.92
N GLY A 269 8.48 19.60 -1.82
CA GLY A 269 7.16 19.49 -2.42
C GLY A 269 6.50 20.84 -2.57
N ILE A 270 5.44 20.87 -3.34
CA ILE A 270 4.53 22.02 -3.46
C ILE A 270 3.13 21.60 -3.04
N HIS A 271 2.30 22.57 -2.66
CA HIS A 271 0.88 22.31 -2.45
C HIS A 271 0.27 21.77 -3.73
N LYS A 272 -0.51 20.69 -3.59
CA LYS A 272 -1.23 20.10 -4.73
C LYS A 272 -2.24 21.10 -5.27
N PRO A 273 -2.22 21.43 -6.55
CA PRO A 273 -3.21 22.35 -7.15
C PRO A 273 -4.63 21.80 -6.97
N GLY A 274 -5.56 22.67 -6.55
CA GLY A 274 -6.97 22.31 -6.34
C GLY A 274 -7.20 21.42 -5.10
N ASN A 275 -6.25 21.32 -4.19
CA ASN A 275 -6.35 20.54 -2.97
C ASN A 275 -7.46 21.05 -2.03
N GLN A 276 -8.05 20.12 -1.30
CA GLN A 276 -9.05 20.42 -0.27
C GLN A 276 -8.44 20.48 1.14
N ARG A 277 -7.22 19.98 1.32
CA ARG A 277 -6.51 19.97 2.61
C ARG A 277 -5.34 20.96 2.60
N PRO A 278 -5.13 21.72 3.68
CA PRO A 278 -4.04 22.71 3.75
C PRO A 278 -2.64 22.11 3.66
N ASP A 279 -2.47 20.83 4.01
CA ASP A 279 -1.22 20.08 4.02
C ASP A 279 -1.03 19.21 2.80
N ASP A 280 -2.00 19.13 1.90
CA ASP A 280 -1.93 18.26 0.72
C ASP A 280 -0.82 18.71 -0.23
N GLY A 281 0.05 17.78 -0.62
CA GLY A 281 1.24 18.09 -1.36
C GLY A 281 1.64 17.05 -2.39
N VAL A 282 2.44 17.50 -3.35
CA VAL A 282 3.09 16.62 -4.32
C VAL A 282 4.58 16.93 -4.37
N SER A 283 5.39 15.88 -4.54
CA SER A 283 6.82 16.05 -4.77
C SER A 283 7.05 16.62 -6.18
N THR A 284 7.97 17.56 -6.29
CA THR A 284 8.44 18.09 -7.58
C THR A 284 9.81 17.57 -7.96
N THR A 285 10.50 16.91 -7.01
CA THR A 285 11.78 16.27 -7.29
C THR A 285 11.51 14.91 -7.91
N PRO A 286 12.08 14.63 -9.11
CA PRO A 286 11.98 13.30 -9.70
C PRO A 286 12.67 12.27 -8.77
N PRO A 287 12.32 10.98 -8.85
CA PRO A 287 12.93 9.92 -8.03
C PRO A 287 14.45 9.80 -8.20
N ARG A 288 14.99 10.28 -9.31
CA ARG A 288 16.43 10.49 -9.46
C ARG A 288 16.78 11.77 -8.74
N SER A 289 17.49 11.64 -7.63
CA SER A 289 17.96 12.80 -6.90
C SER A 289 18.91 13.62 -7.77
N GLY A 290 18.58 14.89 -7.96
CA GLY A 290 19.53 15.88 -8.47
C GLY A 290 20.65 16.10 -7.45
N LEU A 291 21.76 16.61 -7.90
CA LEU A 291 22.78 17.16 -7.03
C LEU A 291 22.24 18.46 -6.42
N TRP A 292 22.08 18.49 -5.11
CA TRP A 292 21.71 19.70 -4.37
C TRP A 292 22.96 20.49 -4.07
N MET A 293 22.99 21.71 -4.51
CA MET A 293 24.09 22.64 -4.27
C MET A 293 23.56 23.93 -3.68
N ASP A 294 24.31 24.56 -2.82
CA ASP A 294 24.04 25.92 -2.37
C ASP A 294 24.62 26.96 -3.34
N SER A 295 24.59 28.24 -2.96
CA SER A 295 25.12 29.33 -3.80
C SER A 295 26.64 29.31 -3.98
N THR A 296 27.34 28.42 -3.30
CA THR A 296 28.80 28.27 -3.40
C THR A 296 29.23 27.05 -4.21
N GLY A 297 28.29 26.18 -4.59
CA GLY A 297 28.52 25.00 -5.42
C GLY A 297 28.68 23.70 -4.68
#